data_5c107fbd337a4b6963d748a9cfc97316
#
_entry.id   5c107fbd337a4b6963d748a9cfc97316
#
_cell.length_a   1.000
_cell.length_b   1.000
_cell.length_c   1.000
_cell.angle_alpha   90.00
_cell.angle_beta   90.00
_cell.angle_gamma   90.00
#
_symmetry.space_group_name_H-M   'P 1'
#
loop_
_entity.id
_entity.type
_entity.pdbx_description
1 polymer ?
#
loop_
_entity_poly.entity_id
_entity_poly.type
_entity_poly.pdbx_seq_one_letter_code
_entity_poly.pdbx_strand_id
1 'polypeptide(L)'
;MIINRVFPLLFWLCSVLSVQGQNLSDGFTSQEIPDSIWNLMQGKTYQPNDVIHRSDLRYLQVLHWDYDQQTHRGELICNKLIADKLINIFKELYRQHYPIEKIKLPDSYGADDEKQMADNNTSCFYFRNVPDTKKLSYHARGLAIDINTRYNPYVRYVNGKMVVQPKNGKQYADRNKNFSYKIAKGDLCHRLFVQHGFIWGGSWKTLKDYQHFEYHL
;
A
#
# COMPACT_ATOMS: atom_id res chain seq x y z
N MET A 1 -68.85 29.67 20.10
CA MET A 1 -67.50 30.22 20.34
C MET A 1 -66.49 29.20 19.85
N ILE A 2 -66.07 29.34 18.58
CA ILE A 2 -65.18 28.35 17.86
C ILE A 2 -63.77 28.91 17.94
N ILE A 3 -62.87 28.21 18.62
CA ILE A 3 -61.45 28.59 18.74
C ILE A 3 -60.68 27.91 17.63
N ASN A 4 -60.29 28.69 16.62
CA ASN A 4 -59.36 28.26 15.58
C ASN A 4 -57.95 28.18 16.17
N ARG A 5 -57.40 26.96 16.26
CA ARG A 5 -55.97 26.75 16.53
C ARG A 5 -55.21 26.71 15.20
N VAL A 6 -54.41 27.75 14.96
CA VAL A 6 -53.42 27.80 13.87
C VAL A 6 -52.18 27.10 14.35
N PHE A 7 -51.79 25.98 13.70
CA PHE A 7 -50.48 25.33 13.87
C PHE A 7 -49.46 26.01 12.96
N PRO A 8 -48.28 26.43 13.46
CA PRO A 8 -47.23 26.91 12.59
C PRO A 8 -46.50 25.71 11.93
N LEU A 9 -46.48 25.68 10.62
CA LEU A 9 -45.59 24.80 9.83
C LEU A 9 -44.14 25.25 10.06
N LEU A 10 -43.36 24.44 10.79
CA LEU A 10 -41.91 24.57 10.83
C LEU A 10 -41.35 24.02 9.51
N PHE A 11 -40.89 24.92 8.63
CA PHE A 11 -40.04 24.55 7.50
C PHE A 11 -38.67 24.16 8.03
N TRP A 12 -38.33 22.88 7.97
CA TRP A 12 -36.97 22.38 8.10
C TRP A 12 -36.21 22.72 6.82
N LEU A 13 -35.38 23.76 6.88
CA LEU A 13 -34.36 24.00 5.86
C LEU A 13 -33.30 22.90 5.99
N CYS A 14 -33.38 21.86 5.15
CA CYS A 14 -32.24 20.98 4.90
C CYS A 14 -31.15 21.79 4.17
N SER A 15 -30.17 22.28 4.92
CA SER A 15 -28.94 22.79 4.34
C SER A 15 -28.19 21.59 3.74
N VAL A 16 -28.29 21.44 2.42
CA VAL A 16 -27.42 20.57 1.65
C VAL A 16 -26.04 21.20 1.69
N LEU A 17 -25.21 20.75 2.63
CA LEU A 17 -23.77 21.01 2.59
C LEU A 17 -23.24 20.37 1.28
N SER A 18 -23.04 21.21 0.27
CA SER A 18 -22.26 20.83 -0.90
C SER A 18 -20.85 20.48 -0.42
N VAL A 19 -20.56 19.20 -0.30
CA VAL A 19 -19.19 18.70 -0.23
C VAL A 19 -18.54 19.11 -1.52
N GLN A 20 -17.82 20.23 -1.50
CA GLN A 20 -16.93 20.61 -2.60
C GLN A 20 -15.99 19.43 -2.83
N GLY A 21 -16.12 18.80 -4.01
CA GLY A 21 -15.24 17.73 -4.43
C GLY A 21 -13.80 18.25 -4.38
N GLN A 22 -13.04 17.81 -3.39
CA GLN A 22 -11.59 17.98 -3.40
C GLN A 22 -11.11 17.41 -4.74
N ASN A 23 -10.36 18.24 -5.49
CA ASN A 23 -9.81 17.82 -6.77
C ASN A 23 -8.98 16.56 -6.51
N LEU A 24 -9.38 15.42 -7.04
CA LEU A 24 -8.71 14.11 -6.82
C LEU A 24 -7.21 14.21 -7.13
N SER A 25 -6.81 15.16 -8.00
CA SER A 25 -5.41 15.42 -8.35
C SER A 25 -4.54 15.81 -7.14
N ASP A 26 -5.09 16.50 -6.15
CA ASP A 26 -4.32 17.04 -5.02
C ASP A 26 -3.95 15.98 -3.96
N GLY A 27 -4.59 14.81 -4.05
CA GLY A 27 -4.33 13.66 -3.17
C GLY A 27 -3.28 12.68 -3.69
N PHE A 28 -2.81 12.85 -4.94
CA PHE A 28 -1.89 11.94 -5.61
C PHE A 28 -0.75 12.72 -6.25
N THR A 29 0.41 12.68 -5.63
CA THR A 29 1.60 13.42 -6.08
C THR A 29 2.80 12.50 -6.22
N SER A 30 3.67 12.84 -7.17
CA SER A 30 4.99 12.24 -7.35
C SER A 30 6.00 13.36 -7.46
N GLN A 31 7.01 13.36 -6.59
CA GLN A 31 8.03 14.40 -6.57
C GLN A 31 9.40 13.85 -6.16
N GLU A 32 10.43 14.66 -6.28
CA GLU A 32 11.73 14.36 -5.68
C GLU A 32 11.59 14.20 -4.17
N ILE A 33 12.44 13.35 -3.57
CA ILE A 33 12.36 13.11 -2.13
C ILE A 33 12.74 14.42 -1.39
N PRO A 34 11.87 14.98 -0.53
CA PRO A 34 12.22 16.13 0.31
C PRO A 34 13.40 15.83 1.23
N ASP A 35 14.22 16.84 1.57
CA ASP A 35 15.39 16.65 2.45
C ASP A 35 15.02 16.07 3.81
N SER A 36 13.89 16.46 4.39
CA SER A 36 13.40 15.91 5.65
C SER A 36 13.17 14.40 5.59
N ILE A 37 12.56 13.92 4.50
CA ILE A 37 12.32 12.49 4.26
C ILE A 37 13.64 11.79 3.95
N TRP A 38 14.50 12.38 3.10
CA TRP A 38 15.79 11.81 2.77
C TRP A 38 16.66 11.60 4.02
N ASN A 39 16.69 12.59 4.92
CA ASN A 39 17.43 12.50 6.19
C ASN A 39 16.85 11.42 7.12
N LEU A 40 15.51 11.22 7.13
CA LEU A 40 14.86 10.16 7.90
C LEU A 40 15.29 8.76 7.44
N MET A 41 15.52 8.58 6.13
CA MET A 41 15.88 7.29 5.52
C MET A 41 17.33 6.89 5.78
N GLN A 42 18.25 7.85 6.07
CA GLN A 42 19.69 7.59 6.22
C GLN A 42 19.96 6.64 7.39
N GLY A 43 20.72 5.58 7.12
CA GLY A 43 21.07 4.55 8.13
C GLY A 43 19.90 3.64 8.53
N LYS A 44 18.73 3.80 7.89
CA LYS A 44 17.53 2.97 8.11
C LYS A 44 17.16 2.25 6.82
N THR A 45 16.21 2.79 6.05
CA THR A 45 15.79 2.20 4.75
C THR A 45 16.76 2.49 3.63
N TYR A 46 17.63 3.48 3.76
CA TYR A 46 18.70 3.77 2.81
C TYR A 46 20.09 3.65 3.44
N GLN A 47 20.98 2.96 2.72
CA GLN A 47 22.41 2.87 3.02
C GLN A 47 23.19 3.39 1.80
N PRO A 48 24.37 4.07 1.97
CA PRO A 48 25.24 4.43 0.86
C PRO A 48 25.59 3.20 0.00
N ASN A 49 25.40 3.31 -1.31
CA ASN A 49 25.59 2.20 -2.25
C ASN A 49 25.76 2.71 -3.70
N ASP A 50 26.22 1.84 -4.61
CA ASP A 50 26.43 2.14 -6.03
C ASP A 50 25.27 1.66 -6.93
N VAL A 51 24.14 1.22 -6.35
CA VAL A 51 23.04 0.59 -7.09
C VAL A 51 21.87 1.53 -7.31
N ILE A 52 21.54 2.35 -6.30
CA ILE A 52 20.38 3.25 -6.31
C ILE A 52 20.75 4.57 -5.62
N HIS A 53 20.49 5.68 -6.30
CA HIS A 53 20.75 7.02 -5.79
C HIS A 53 19.43 7.75 -5.49
N ARG A 54 19.47 8.82 -4.68
CA ARG A 54 18.32 9.66 -4.39
C ARG A 54 17.59 10.12 -5.65
N SER A 55 18.34 10.51 -6.69
CA SER A 55 17.80 10.97 -7.98
C SER A 55 17.02 9.90 -8.77
N ASP A 56 17.21 8.61 -8.43
CA ASP A 56 16.48 7.49 -9.03
C ASP A 56 15.15 7.21 -8.32
N LEU A 57 14.95 7.80 -7.16
CA LEU A 57 13.78 7.61 -6.32
C LEU A 57 12.81 8.78 -6.41
N ARG A 58 11.53 8.51 -6.12
CA ARG A 58 10.46 9.50 -5.99
C ARG A 58 9.71 9.27 -4.69
N TYR A 59 9.29 10.38 -4.08
CA TYR A 59 8.36 10.39 -2.97
C TYR A 59 6.94 10.55 -3.52
N LEU A 60 6.08 9.62 -3.18
CA LEU A 60 4.68 9.63 -3.58
C LEU A 60 3.79 9.90 -2.37
N GLN A 61 2.77 10.71 -2.58
CA GLN A 61 1.61 10.80 -1.70
C GLN A 61 0.40 10.26 -2.45
N VAL A 62 -0.39 9.43 -1.78
CA VAL A 62 -1.58 8.79 -2.35
C VAL A 62 -2.73 8.82 -1.34
N LEU A 63 -3.97 8.78 -1.83
CA LEU A 63 -5.13 8.52 -0.98
C LEU A 63 -5.48 7.04 -1.03
N HIS A 64 -5.98 6.52 0.08
CA HIS A 64 -6.50 5.17 0.16
C HIS A 64 -7.70 5.10 1.13
N TRP A 65 -8.56 4.11 0.92
CA TRP A 65 -9.63 3.74 1.82
C TRP A 65 -9.17 2.60 2.73
N ASP A 66 -9.53 2.63 4.01
CA ASP A 66 -9.47 1.44 4.84
C ASP A 66 -10.73 0.58 4.67
N TYR A 67 -10.84 -0.51 5.44
CA TYR A 67 -11.99 -1.40 5.35
C TYR A 67 -13.28 -0.75 5.89
N ASP A 68 -13.16 0.21 6.80
CA ASP A 68 -14.27 0.97 7.37
C ASP A 68 -14.67 2.17 6.50
N GLN A 69 -14.17 2.23 5.27
CA GLN A 69 -14.44 3.28 4.28
C GLN A 69 -14.04 4.68 4.77
N GLN A 70 -12.95 4.74 5.55
CA GLN A 70 -12.32 6.01 5.91
C GLN A 70 -11.18 6.31 4.94
N THR A 71 -11.10 7.56 4.50
CA THR A 71 -10.02 8.04 3.63
C THR A 71 -8.79 8.39 4.45
N HIS A 72 -7.66 7.91 4.00
CA HIS A 72 -6.33 8.22 4.56
C HIS A 72 -5.38 8.73 3.49
N ARG A 73 -4.34 9.45 3.93
CA ARG A 73 -3.21 9.85 3.10
C ARG A 73 -2.03 8.92 3.40
N GLY A 74 -1.50 8.30 2.36
CA GLY A 74 -0.34 7.40 2.42
C GLY A 74 0.90 8.00 1.78
N GLU A 75 2.07 7.46 2.15
CA GLU A 75 3.39 7.89 1.70
C GLU A 75 4.20 6.69 1.23
N LEU A 76 4.83 6.80 0.06
CA LEU A 76 5.67 5.76 -0.53
C LEU A 76 6.97 6.37 -1.07
N ILE A 77 8.05 5.60 -1.03
CA ILE A 77 9.24 5.86 -1.83
C ILE A 77 9.35 4.74 -2.87
N CYS A 78 9.52 5.08 -4.15
CA CYS A 78 9.68 4.10 -5.21
C CYS A 78 10.70 4.59 -6.25
N ASN A 79 11.10 3.71 -7.16
CA ASN A 79 11.91 4.09 -8.31
C ASN A 79 11.10 5.02 -9.25
N LYS A 80 11.76 6.04 -9.81
CA LYS A 80 11.16 6.98 -10.77
C LYS A 80 10.52 6.28 -11.97
N LEU A 81 11.04 5.12 -12.37
CA LEU A 81 10.55 4.35 -13.53
C LEU A 81 9.13 3.77 -13.32
N ILE A 82 8.73 3.58 -12.07
CA ILE A 82 7.40 3.03 -11.73
C ILE A 82 6.49 4.06 -11.02
N ALA A 83 6.98 5.27 -10.77
CA ALA A 83 6.25 6.27 -9.98
C ALA A 83 4.88 6.60 -10.59
N ASP A 84 4.81 6.93 -11.89
CA ASP A 84 3.56 7.25 -12.58
C ASP A 84 2.62 6.03 -12.67
N LYS A 85 3.19 4.82 -12.81
CA LYS A 85 2.41 3.57 -12.78
C LYS A 85 1.71 3.41 -11.43
N LEU A 86 2.46 3.59 -10.32
CA LEU A 86 1.90 3.50 -8.97
C LEU A 86 0.84 4.58 -8.72
N ILE A 87 1.09 5.83 -9.12
CA ILE A 87 0.08 6.91 -9.02
C ILE A 87 -1.21 6.50 -9.73
N ASN A 88 -1.13 5.98 -10.96
CA ASN A 88 -2.32 5.58 -11.72
C ASN A 88 -3.04 4.39 -11.07
N ILE A 89 -2.30 3.40 -10.58
CA ILE A 89 -2.85 2.24 -9.85
C ILE A 89 -3.58 2.72 -8.59
N PHE A 90 -2.94 3.54 -7.75
CA PHE A 90 -3.54 4.01 -6.49
C PHE A 90 -4.75 4.93 -6.73
N LYS A 91 -4.74 5.77 -7.77
CA LYS A 91 -5.92 6.54 -8.19
C LYS A 91 -7.10 5.64 -8.50
N GLU A 92 -6.87 4.56 -9.25
CA GLU A 92 -7.94 3.64 -9.63
C GLU A 92 -8.41 2.80 -8.44
N LEU A 93 -7.50 2.30 -7.58
CA LEU A 93 -7.84 1.61 -6.34
C LEU A 93 -8.70 2.51 -5.43
N TYR A 94 -8.33 3.77 -5.28
CA TYR A 94 -9.08 4.75 -4.50
C TYR A 94 -10.47 5.02 -5.10
N ARG A 95 -10.55 5.21 -6.42
CA ARG A 95 -11.81 5.44 -7.13
C ARG A 95 -12.80 4.28 -6.98
N GLN A 96 -12.29 3.06 -6.90
CA GLN A 96 -13.07 1.82 -6.74
C GLN A 96 -13.27 1.42 -5.27
N HIS A 97 -12.89 2.26 -4.31
CA HIS A 97 -12.98 1.99 -2.87
C HIS A 97 -12.29 0.68 -2.46
N TYR A 98 -11.19 0.32 -3.15
CA TYR A 98 -10.41 -0.86 -2.77
C TYR A 98 -9.69 -0.62 -1.44
N PRO A 99 -9.88 -1.48 -0.41
CA PRO A 99 -9.37 -1.21 0.92
C PRO A 99 -7.86 -1.49 1.02
N ILE A 100 -7.13 -0.50 1.51
CA ILE A 100 -5.72 -0.60 1.92
C ILE A 100 -5.63 -0.01 3.33
N GLU A 101 -5.20 -0.80 4.31
CA GLU A 101 -5.28 -0.38 5.72
C GLU A 101 -4.30 0.75 6.05
N LYS A 102 -3.04 0.62 5.62
CA LYS A 102 -1.98 1.60 5.91
C LYS A 102 -1.01 1.71 4.76
N ILE A 103 -0.51 2.92 4.53
CA ILE A 103 0.57 3.22 3.58
C ILE A 103 1.52 4.20 4.28
N LYS A 104 2.58 3.66 4.93
CA LYS A 104 3.57 4.44 5.67
C LYS A 104 4.98 4.08 5.24
N LEU A 105 5.89 5.04 5.31
CA LEU A 105 7.31 4.77 5.09
C LEU A 105 7.81 3.74 6.13
N PRO A 106 8.61 2.73 5.74
CA PRO A 106 9.16 1.74 6.67
C PRO A 106 10.00 2.36 7.79
N ASP A 107 10.51 3.57 7.56
CA ASP A 107 11.26 4.39 8.53
C ASP A 107 10.43 4.71 9.78
N SER A 108 9.09 4.82 9.65
CA SER A 108 8.15 4.99 10.77
C SER A 108 8.12 3.79 11.73
N TYR A 109 8.61 2.65 11.27
CA TYR A 109 8.75 1.42 12.06
C TYR A 109 10.18 1.16 12.49
N GLY A 110 11.08 2.16 12.31
CA GLY A 110 12.52 2.00 12.58
C GLY A 110 13.22 1.09 11.57
N ALA A 111 12.66 0.96 10.35
CA ALA A 111 13.11 0.01 9.32
C ALA A 111 13.08 -1.46 9.78
N ASP A 112 12.15 -1.80 10.66
CA ASP A 112 11.88 -3.19 11.08
C ASP A 112 10.81 -3.79 10.15
N ASP A 113 11.25 -4.71 9.30
CA ASP A 113 10.43 -5.31 8.24
C ASP A 113 9.29 -6.17 8.82
N GLU A 114 9.58 -6.97 9.85
CA GLU A 114 8.55 -7.79 10.52
C GLU A 114 7.50 -6.91 11.22
N LYS A 115 7.94 -5.82 11.85
CA LYS A 115 7.05 -4.90 12.56
C LYS A 115 6.09 -4.19 11.61
N GLN A 116 6.60 -3.67 10.47
CA GLN A 116 5.73 -3.02 9.48
C GLN A 116 4.74 -4.00 8.85
N MET A 117 5.20 -5.20 8.50
CA MET A 117 4.33 -6.23 7.93
C MET A 117 3.26 -6.69 8.94
N ALA A 118 3.63 -6.87 10.22
CA ALA A 118 2.71 -7.24 11.28
C ALA A 118 1.62 -6.20 11.54
N ASP A 119 1.91 -4.91 11.25
CA ASP A 119 0.97 -3.79 11.34
C ASP A 119 0.15 -3.59 10.04
N ASN A 120 0.19 -4.55 9.12
CA ASN A 120 -0.50 -4.51 7.81
C ASN A 120 -0.13 -3.29 6.95
N ASN A 121 1.12 -2.84 7.02
CA ASN A 121 1.58 -1.71 6.24
C ASN A 121 1.76 -2.08 4.76
N THR A 122 1.53 -1.11 3.88
CA THR A 122 1.87 -1.14 2.46
C THR A 122 3.11 -0.30 2.26
N SER A 123 4.16 -0.85 1.62
CA SER A 123 5.43 -0.13 1.42
C SER A 123 6.17 -0.59 0.16
N CYS A 124 7.10 0.24 -0.33
CA CYS A 124 7.81 -0.04 -1.56
C CYS A 124 9.34 -0.10 -1.35
N PHE A 125 10.01 1.02 -1.16
CA PHE A 125 11.46 1.08 -1.07
C PHE A 125 12.00 0.65 0.29
N TYR A 126 12.98 -0.28 0.26
CA TYR A 126 13.81 -0.64 1.40
C TYR A 126 15.13 -1.28 0.89
N PHE A 127 16.26 -0.62 1.14
CA PHE A 127 17.56 -1.10 0.69
C PHE A 127 18.05 -2.27 1.55
N ARG A 128 17.78 -3.47 1.11
CA ARG A 128 18.16 -4.72 1.78
C ARG A 128 18.30 -5.88 0.79
N ASN A 129 18.97 -6.92 1.21
CA ASN A 129 18.97 -8.18 0.47
C ASN A 129 17.67 -8.96 0.68
N VAL A 130 17.40 -9.89 -0.22
CA VAL A 130 16.40 -10.94 0.01
C VAL A 130 16.84 -11.75 1.24
N PRO A 131 15.94 -11.99 2.23
CA PRO A 131 16.29 -12.71 3.43
C PRO A 131 17.05 -14.02 3.17
N ASP A 132 18.06 -14.30 3.98
CA ASP A 132 18.93 -15.48 3.90
C ASP A 132 19.75 -15.60 2.59
N THR A 133 19.91 -14.50 1.84
CA THR A 133 20.67 -14.48 0.57
C THR A 133 21.59 -13.26 0.47
N LYS A 134 22.53 -13.30 -0.52
CA LYS A 134 23.31 -12.12 -0.94
C LYS A 134 22.69 -11.36 -2.10
N LYS A 135 21.51 -11.78 -2.57
CA LYS A 135 20.82 -11.15 -3.71
C LYS A 135 20.08 -9.90 -3.22
N LEU A 136 20.35 -8.78 -3.89
CA LEU A 136 19.64 -7.53 -3.61
C LEU A 136 18.15 -7.67 -3.97
N SER A 137 17.27 -7.25 -3.04
CA SER A 137 15.81 -7.28 -3.24
C SER A 137 15.37 -6.28 -4.32
N TYR A 138 14.24 -6.54 -4.98
CA TYR A 138 13.58 -5.55 -5.83
C TYR A 138 13.10 -4.32 -5.03
N HIS A 139 12.78 -4.47 -3.75
CA HIS A 139 12.52 -3.34 -2.85
C HIS A 139 13.74 -2.43 -2.72
N ALA A 140 14.95 -2.97 -2.70
CA ALA A 140 16.18 -2.19 -2.63
C ALA A 140 16.44 -1.33 -3.88
N ARG A 141 15.79 -1.66 -4.99
CA ARG A 141 15.80 -0.88 -6.23
C ARG A 141 14.58 0.04 -6.36
N GLY A 142 13.67 0.01 -5.38
CA GLY A 142 12.37 0.70 -5.44
C GLY A 142 11.44 0.17 -6.53
N LEU A 143 11.65 -1.08 -6.98
CA LEU A 143 10.92 -1.73 -8.09
C LEU A 143 9.96 -2.81 -7.61
N ALA A 144 9.71 -2.91 -6.30
CA ALA A 144 8.68 -3.78 -5.73
C ALA A 144 7.86 -3.03 -4.70
N ILE A 145 6.63 -3.47 -4.51
CA ILE A 145 5.69 -2.97 -3.52
C ILE A 145 4.95 -4.12 -2.88
N ASP A 146 4.78 -4.04 -1.56
CA ASP A 146 3.98 -4.96 -0.77
C ASP A 146 2.69 -4.29 -0.32
N ILE A 147 1.55 -4.93 -0.54
CA ILE A 147 0.21 -4.39 -0.27
C ILE A 147 -0.48 -5.21 0.83
N ASN A 148 -1.00 -4.55 1.90
CA ASN A 148 -1.77 -5.18 2.97
C ASN A 148 -1.07 -6.44 3.51
N THR A 149 0.16 -6.27 3.98
CA THR A 149 1.15 -7.32 4.21
C THR A 149 0.71 -8.43 5.16
N ARG A 150 0.05 -8.08 6.28
CA ARG A 150 -0.41 -9.07 7.26
C ARG A 150 -1.46 -10.04 6.70
N TYR A 151 -2.38 -9.50 5.89
CA TYR A 151 -3.46 -10.30 5.27
C TYR A 151 -3.00 -11.01 3.98
N ASN A 152 -1.83 -10.66 3.46
CA ASN A 152 -1.25 -11.25 2.25
C ASN A 152 0.17 -11.76 2.51
N PRO A 153 0.34 -12.71 3.43
CA PRO A 153 1.66 -13.07 3.93
C PRO A 153 2.53 -13.73 2.85
N TYR A 154 3.84 -13.60 3.05
CA TYR A 154 4.82 -14.49 2.43
C TYR A 154 4.73 -15.88 3.06
N VAL A 155 4.72 -16.92 2.22
CA VAL A 155 4.59 -18.33 2.64
C VAL A 155 5.62 -19.19 1.90
N ARG A 156 6.47 -19.89 2.63
CA ARG A 156 7.38 -20.91 2.08
C ARG A 156 7.40 -22.15 2.96
N TYR A 157 7.91 -23.26 2.39
CA TYR A 157 8.15 -24.48 3.14
C TYR A 157 9.67 -24.70 3.27
N VAL A 158 10.12 -24.93 4.49
CA VAL A 158 11.53 -25.24 4.82
C VAL A 158 11.53 -26.56 5.60
N ASN A 159 12.15 -27.59 5.05
CA ASN A 159 12.17 -28.94 5.64
C ASN A 159 10.75 -29.44 6.02
N GLY A 160 9.77 -29.25 5.14
CA GLY A 160 8.37 -29.63 5.35
C GLY A 160 7.58 -28.76 6.33
N LYS A 161 8.20 -27.76 6.95
CA LYS A 161 7.53 -26.83 7.87
C LYS A 161 7.15 -25.55 7.15
N MET A 162 5.92 -25.10 7.33
CA MET A 162 5.43 -23.83 6.79
C MET A 162 6.04 -22.65 7.58
N VAL A 163 6.71 -21.76 6.86
CA VAL A 163 7.21 -20.46 7.34
C VAL A 163 6.34 -19.36 6.75
N VAL A 164 5.89 -18.46 7.61
CA VAL A 164 4.99 -17.34 7.24
C VAL A 164 5.57 -16.04 7.76
N GLN A 165 5.57 -15.00 6.94
CA GLN A 165 5.94 -13.63 7.30
C GLN A 165 4.85 -12.65 6.81
N PRO A 166 4.38 -11.75 7.70
CA PRO A 166 4.71 -11.65 9.11
C PRO A 166 4.14 -12.84 9.91
N LYS A 167 4.70 -13.10 11.09
CA LYS A 167 4.30 -14.26 11.94
C LYS A 167 2.81 -14.24 12.30
N ASN A 168 2.25 -13.05 12.57
CA ASN A 168 0.83 -12.87 12.88
C ASN A 168 -0.09 -12.96 11.63
N GLY A 169 0.49 -13.08 10.43
CA GLY A 169 -0.22 -13.34 9.17
C GLY A 169 -0.56 -14.82 8.94
N LYS A 170 -0.10 -15.74 9.81
CA LYS A 170 -0.23 -17.19 9.61
C LYS A 170 -1.67 -17.66 9.35
N GLN A 171 -2.65 -17.08 10.01
CA GLN A 171 -4.07 -17.40 9.82
C GLN A 171 -4.58 -17.06 8.40
N TYR A 172 -3.92 -16.15 7.68
CA TYR A 172 -4.25 -15.71 6.32
C TYR A 172 -3.49 -16.46 5.23
N ALA A 173 -2.63 -17.42 5.60
CA ALA A 173 -1.94 -18.30 4.66
C ALA A 173 -2.90 -19.27 3.94
N ASP A 174 -4.04 -19.63 4.56
CA ASP A 174 -5.11 -20.40 3.93
C ASP A 174 -5.94 -19.49 2.99
N ARG A 175 -5.60 -19.51 1.71
CA ARG A 175 -6.23 -18.66 0.69
C ARG A 175 -7.61 -19.11 0.23
N ASN A 176 -8.12 -20.25 0.73
CA ASN A 176 -9.51 -20.67 0.49
C ASN A 176 -10.50 -19.90 1.36
N LYS A 177 -10.04 -19.33 2.48
CA LYS A 177 -10.88 -18.51 3.37
C LYS A 177 -11.11 -17.12 2.79
N ASN A 178 -12.28 -16.55 3.10
CA ASN A 178 -12.58 -15.14 2.84
C ASN A 178 -12.21 -14.31 4.07
N PHE A 179 -11.52 -13.20 3.83
CA PHE A 179 -11.15 -12.22 4.85
C PHE A 179 -10.89 -10.86 4.21
N SER A 180 -10.94 -9.81 5.03
CA SER A 180 -10.66 -8.43 4.60
C SER A 180 -9.27 -8.29 4.02
N TYR A 181 -9.05 -7.31 3.15
CA TYR A 181 -7.77 -6.95 2.55
C TYR A 181 -7.07 -8.08 1.75
N LYS A 182 -7.73 -9.19 1.47
CA LYS A 182 -7.18 -10.31 0.71
C LYS A 182 -6.95 -9.92 -0.75
N ILE A 183 -5.73 -10.10 -1.25
CA ILE A 183 -5.42 -10.03 -2.68
C ILE A 183 -5.59 -11.42 -3.28
N ALA A 184 -6.37 -11.53 -4.34
CA ALA A 184 -6.60 -12.77 -5.06
C ALA A 184 -6.31 -12.60 -6.55
N LYS A 185 -5.93 -13.68 -7.22
CA LYS A 185 -5.76 -13.69 -8.67
C LYS A 185 -7.06 -13.21 -9.35
N GLY A 186 -6.97 -12.14 -10.13
CA GLY A 186 -8.10 -11.57 -10.87
C GLY A 186 -8.92 -10.53 -10.09
N ASP A 187 -8.61 -10.25 -8.81
CA ASP A 187 -9.22 -9.10 -8.12
C ASP A 187 -8.76 -7.77 -8.71
N LEU A 188 -9.32 -6.66 -8.25
CA LEU A 188 -9.01 -5.34 -8.77
C LEU A 188 -7.52 -4.99 -8.61
N CYS A 189 -6.95 -5.22 -7.42
CA CYS A 189 -5.55 -4.91 -7.14
C CYS A 189 -4.63 -5.73 -8.06
N HIS A 190 -4.79 -7.05 -8.11
CA HIS A 190 -4.02 -7.92 -8.98
C HIS A 190 -4.12 -7.49 -10.46
N ARG A 191 -5.33 -7.22 -10.98
CA ARG A 191 -5.50 -6.82 -12.39
C ARG A 191 -4.78 -5.52 -12.71
N LEU A 192 -4.91 -4.49 -11.85
CA LEU A 192 -4.28 -3.20 -12.07
C LEU A 192 -2.75 -3.31 -12.08
N PHE A 193 -2.16 -4.01 -11.10
CA PHE A 193 -0.71 -4.19 -11.08
C PHE A 193 -0.21 -4.95 -12.32
N VAL A 194 -0.87 -6.05 -12.70
CA VAL A 194 -0.48 -6.83 -13.89
C VAL A 194 -0.63 -6.02 -15.18
N GLN A 195 -1.70 -5.23 -15.34
CA GLN A 195 -1.91 -4.34 -16.48
C GLN A 195 -0.81 -3.27 -16.60
N HIS A 196 -0.20 -2.85 -15.48
CA HIS A 196 0.91 -1.91 -15.46
C HIS A 196 2.28 -2.59 -15.56
N GLY A 197 2.33 -3.91 -15.80
CA GLY A 197 3.55 -4.68 -16.06
C GLY A 197 4.22 -5.27 -14.82
N PHE A 198 3.56 -5.30 -13.67
CA PHE A 198 4.08 -5.94 -12.47
C PHE A 198 3.81 -7.46 -12.49
N ILE A 199 4.69 -8.20 -11.85
CA ILE A 199 4.56 -9.64 -11.60
C ILE A 199 4.14 -9.82 -10.13
N TRP A 200 3.10 -10.61 -9.92
CA TRP A 200 2.61 -10.91 -8.57
C TRP A 200 3.29 -12.12 -7.95
N GLY A 201 3.85 -11.98 -6.76
CA GLY A 201 4.51 -13.06 -6.02
C GLY A 201 3.58 -14.20 -5.60
N GLY A 202 2.26 -13.95 -5.49
CA GLY A 202 1.27 -15.01 -5.28
C GLY A 202 1.16 -16.01 -6.44
N SER A 203 1.69 -15.67 -7.62
CA SER A 203 1.77 -16.56 -8.79
C SER A 203 3.02 -17.44 -8.82
N TRP A 204 4.04 -17.19 -7.99
CA TRP A 204 5.29 -17.95 -8.00
C TRP A 204 5.07 -19.44 -7.66
N LYS A 205 5.95 -20.32 -8.12
CA LYS A 205 5.75 -21.78 -7.99
C LYS A 205 6.33 -22.36 -6.69
N THR A 206 7.53 -21.94 -6.30
CA THR A 206 8.30 -22.55 -5.21
C THR A 206 7.97 -21.99 -3.83
N LEU A 207 7.48 -20.77 -3.79
CA LEU A 207 6.99 -20.06 -2.61
C LEU A 207 5.85 -19.15 -3.05
N LYS A 208 5.14 -18.59 -2.10
CA LYS A 208 4.08 -17.61 -2.36
C LYS A 208 4.36 -16.33 -1.59
N ASP A 209 4.31 -15.21 -2.28
CA ASP A 209 4.37 -13.90 -1.66
C ASP A 209 3.13 -13.10 -2.08
N TYR A 210 2.07 -13.23 -1.28
CA TYR A 210 0.76 -12.72 -1.66
C TYR A 210 0.66 -11.18 -1.58
N GLN A 211 1.54 -10.54 -0.82
CA GLN A 211 1.61 -9.07 -0.72
C GLN A 211 2.37 -8.44 -1.90
N HIS A 212 3.31 -9.19 -2.50
CA HIS A 212 4.41 -8.69 -3.32
C HIS A 212 4.05 -8.53 -4.79
N PHE A 213 4.34 -7.33 -5.32
CA PHE A 213 4.33 -7.02 -6.74
C PHE A 213 5.68 -6.45 -7.14
N GLU A 214 6.37 -7.03 -8.13
CA GLU A 214 7.67 -6.55 -8.61
C GLU A 214 7.65 -6.20 -10.10
N TYR A 215 8.41 -5.17 -10.47
CA TYR A 215 8.55 -4.69 -11.84
C TYR A 215 9.95 -5.03 -12.37
N HIS A 216 10.00 -5.74 -13.50
CA HIS A 216 11.25 -6.09 -14.17
C HIS A 216 11.56 -5.07 -15.26
N LEU A 217 12.83 -4.62 -15.33
CA LEU A 217 13.38 -3.74 -16.36
C LEU A 217 13.79 -4.54 -17.57
#